data_903f52a43e53c2d66b375f28c42e1133
#
_entry.id   903f52a43e53c2d66b375f28c42e1133
#
_cell.length_a   1.000
_cell.length_b   1.000
_cell.length_c   1.000
_cell.angle_alpha   90.00
_cell.angle_beta   90.00
_cell.angle_gamma   90.00
#
_symmetry.space_group_name_H-M   'P 1'
#
loop_
_entity.id
_entity.type
_entity.pdbx_description
1 polymer ?
#
loop_
_entity_poly.entity_id
_entity_poly.type
_entity_poly.pdbx_seq_one_letter_code
_entity_poly.pdbx_strand_id
1 'polypeptide(L)'
;DLHSFPTRRSSDLLGIIILIGGQKYCIPLTSPKKKFENMKSQIDFIKIFDHNSRHPEYSSKIIGILNLNNMIPVNNSVISKVNLKLNPHDTPDKTKRKILMQKQLSWCRDHSDTIINRANKVYSLITDFPDKNRNLTKRCVDFNKLEQILSKYSDD
;
A
#
# COMPACT_ATOMS: atom_id res chain seq x y z
N ASP A 1 -2.45 -9.33 4.39
CA ASP A 1 -1.21 -9.94 3.91
C ASP A 1 -0.52 -9.05 2.89
N LEU A 2 0.83 -9.08 2.89
CA LEU A 2 1.62 -8.41 1.87
C LEU A 2 1.65 -9.23 0.59
N HIS A 3 1.50 -8.54 -0.52
CA HIS A 3 1.57 -9.13 -1.84
C HIS A 3 2.60 -8.39 -2.69
N SER A 4 3.23 -9.10 -3.60
CA SER A 4 4.06 -8.52 -4.63
C SER A 4 3.42 -8.71 -6.00
N PHE A 5 3.74 -7.83 -6.91
CA PHE A 5 3.39 -8.00 -8.32
C PHE A 5 4.57 -7.56 -9.19
N PRO A 6 4.74 -8.24 -10.33
CA PRO A 6 5.88 -8.00 -11.20
C PRO A 6 5.79 -6.60 -11.80
N THR A 7 6.91 -5.92 -11.83
CA THR A 7 7.10 -4.68 -12.56
C THR A 7 8.11 -4.92 -13.69
N ARG A 8 8.18 -4.00 -14.66
CA ARG A 8 9.19 -4.06 -15.72
C ARG A 8 10.63 -3.84 -15.19
N ARG A 9 10.77 -3.43 -13.94
CA ARG A 9 12.05 -3.28 -13.24
C ARG A 9 12.28 -4.51 -12.36
N SER A 10 13.53 -4.77 -12.01
CA SER A 10 13.98 -5.96 -11.27
C SER A 10 13.46 -6.08 -9.82
N SER A 11 12.64 -5.14 -9.36
CA SER A 11 12.03 -5.17 -8.01
C SER A 11 10.51 -5.24 -8.12
N ASP A 12 9.93 -6.22 -7.43
CA ASP A 12 8.48 -6.31 -7.29
C ASP A 12 7.94 -5.15 -6.45
N LEU A 13 6.75 -4.67 -6.82
CA LEU A 13 6.02 -3.71 -6.02
C LEU A 13 5.35 -4.44 -4.85
N LEU A 14 5.60 -3.97 -3.63
CA LEU A 14 4.96 -4.50 -2.41
C LEU A 14 3.69 -3.71 -2.11
N GLY A 15 2.68 -4.39 -1.58
CA GLY A 15 1.45 -3.73 -1.17
C GLY A 15 0.52 -4.61 -0.36
N ILE A 16 -0.54 -4.01 0.15
CA ILE A 16 -1.62 -4.69 0.84
C ILE A 16 -2.87 -4.75 -0.04
N ILE A 17 -3.64 -5.82 0.12
CA ILE A 17 -4.88 -6.03 -0.64
C ILE A 17 -6.07 -5.61 0.19
N ILE A 18 -6.94 -4.80 -0.42
CA ILE A 18 -8.24 -4.40 0.13
C ILE A 18 -9.35 -4.65 -0.90
N LEU A 19 -10.59 -4.56 -0.47
CA LEU A 19 -11.75 -4.60 -1.35
C LEU A 19 -12.40 -3.22 -1.45
N ILE A 20 -12.65 -2.79 -2.68
CA ILE A 20 -13.45 -1.59 -2.99
C ILE A 20 -14.56 -2.02 -3.95
N GLY A 21 -15.81 -1.99 -3.47
CA GLY A 21 -16.96 -2.41 -4.28
C GLY A 21 -16.86 -3.85 -4.81
N GLY A 22 -16.25 -4.75 -4.04
CA GLY A 22 -16.03 -6.15 -4.44
C GLY A 22 -14.79 -6.37 -5.34
N GLN A 23 -14.17 -5.32 -5.86
CA GLN A 23 -12.92 -5.38 -6.62
C GLN A 23 -11.72 -5.36 -5.66
N LYS A 24 -10.78 -6.27 -5.86
CA LYS A 24 -9.50 -6.25 -5.14
C LYS A 24 -8.63 -5.11 -5.65
N TYR A 25 -8.07 -4.36 -4.70
CA TYR A 25 -7.09 -3.30 -4.95
C TYR A 25 -5.83 -3.57 -4.16
N CYS A 26 -4.68 -3.32 -4.76
CA CYS A 26 -3.40 -3.32 -4.08
C CYS A 26 -2.98 -1.88 -3.78
N ILE A 27 -2.75 -1.57 -2.50
CA ILE A 27 -2.19 -0.29 -2.07
C ILE A 27 -0.68 -0.46 -1.94
N PRO A 28 0.13 0.23 -2.76
CA PRO A 28 1.58 0.14 -2.66
C PRO A 28 2.10 0.58 -1.31
N LEU A 29 3.03 -0.20 -0.79
CA LEU A 29 3.76 0.06 0.45
C LEU A 29 5.20 0.42 0.10
N THR A 30 5.63 1.61 0.49
CA THR A 30 6.99 2.09 0.24
C THR A 30 7.76 2.29 1.53
N SER A 31 9.09 2.22 1.41
CA SER A 31 10.00 2.54 2.51
C SER A 31 9.86 3.99 2.95
N PRO A 32 10.16 4.30 4.23
CA PRO A 32 10.13 5.66 4.71
C PRO A 32 11.19 6.50 4.00
N LYS A 33 10.80 7.71 3.60
CA LYS A 33 11.70 8.72 3.02
C LYS A 33 11.65 9.97 3.88
N LYS A 34 12.78 10.66 4.04
CA LYS A 34 12.89 11.89 4.85
C LYS A 34 11.82 12.93 4.51
N LYS A 35 11.46 13.05 3.23
CA LYS A 35 10.43 14.00 2.80
C LYS A 35 9.09 13.84 3.51
N PHE A 36 8.74 12.62 3.93
CA PHE A 36 7.47 12.35 4.61
C PHE A 36 7.48 12.72 6.09
N GLU A 37 8.65 12.87 6.71
CA GLU A 37 8.73 13.24 8.13
C GLU A 37 8.08 14.60 8.40
N ASN A 38 8.27 15.56 7.49
CA ASN A 38 7.77 16.92 7.60
C ASN A 38 6.53 17.20 6.74
N MET A 39 6.07 16.26 5.92
CA MET A 39 4.85 16.43 5.13
C MET A 39 3.62 16.29 6.02
N LYS A 40 2.69 17.24 5.89
CA LYS A 40 1.35 17.08 6.49
C LYS A 40 0.66 15.87 5.87
N SER A 41 -0.08 15.13 6.70
CA SER A 41 -0.93 14.04 6.21
C SER A 41 -1.90 14.55 5.17
N GLN A 42 -1.98 13.85 4.04
CA GLN A 42 -2.94 14.11 2.97
C GLN A 42 -3.85 12.91 2.81
N ILE A 43 -4.96 13.09 2.11
CA ILE A 43 -5.95 12.04 1.95
C ILE A 43 -5.42 10.85 1.13
N ASP A 44 -4.49 11.09 0.23
CA ASP A 44 -3.98 10.13 -0.75
C ASP A 44 -2.76 9.32 -0.28
N PHE A 45 -2.32 9.50 0.96
CA PHE A 45 -1.31 8.63 1.56
C PHE A 45 -1.50 8.48 3.08
N ILE A 46 -1.03 7.36 3.61
CA ILE A 46 -1.06 7.05 5.05
C ILE A 46 0.34 6.74 5.53
N LYS A 47 0.77 7.41 6.59
CA LYS A 47 2.04 7.13 7.27
C LYS A 47 1.85 5.92 8.20
N ILE A 48 2.81 4.98 8.15
CA ILE A 48 2.87 3.83 9.04
C ILE A 48 3.91 4.11 10.12
N PHE A 49 3.53 3.95 11.38
CA PHE A 49 4.40 4.23 12.52
C PHE A 49 4.88 2.95 13.20
N ASP A 50 6.06 3.01 13.81
CA ASP A 50 6.61 1.92 14.61
C ASP A 50 6.01 1.92 16.02
N HIS A 51 4.89 1.19 16.18
CA HIS A 51 4.26 1.04 17.48
C HIS A 51 4.74 -0.09 18.35
N ASN A 52 5.64 -0.92 17.84
CA ASN A 52 6.28 -1.98 18.63
C ASN A 52 7.56 -1.49 19.31
N SER A 53 7.90 -0.21 19.19
CA SER A 53 9.03 0.36 19.90
C SER A 53 8.76 0.36 21.40
N ARG A 54 9.67 -0.24 22.18
CA ARG A 54 9.64 -0.20 23.65
C ARG A 54 9.94 1.22 24.19
N HIS A 55 10.33 2.10 23.31
CA HIS A 55 10.69 3.48 23.64
C HIS A 55 9.62 4.43 23.08
N PRO A 56 8.88 5.15 23.95
CA PRO A 56 7.85 6.08 23.52
C PRO A 56 8.33 7.13 22.52
N GLU A 57 9.60 7.54 22.61
CA GLU A 57 10.23 8.48 21.67
C GLU A 57 10.34 7.97 20.25
N TYR A 58 10.32 6.65 20.03
CA TYR A 58 10.34 6.03 18.71
C TYR A 58 8.96 5.64 18.20
N SER A 59 7.93 5.76 19.02
CA SER A 59 6.55 5.41 18.63
C SER A 59 6.00 6.30 17.51
N SER A 60 6.61 7.46 17.28
CA SER A 60 6.30 8.38 16.19
C SER A 60 7.17 8.18 14.94
N LYS A 61 8.11 7.21 14.97
CA LYS A 61 8.98 6.92 13.82
C LYS A 61 8.17 6.35 12.67
N ILE A 62 8.27 6.99 11.51
CA ILE A 62 7.65 6.49 10.29
C ILE A 62 8.47 5.33 9.76
N ILE A 63 7.82 4.19 9.56
CA ILE A 63 8.44 2.97 9.03
C ILE A 63 7.94 2.59 7.64
N GLY A 64 7.00 3.33 7.08
CA GLY A 64 6.50 3.11 5.74
C GLY A 64 5.39 4.08 5.37
N ILE A 65 5.03 4.04 4.10
CA ILE A 65 3.95 4.86 3.52
C ILE A 65 3.06 3.96 2.67
N LEU A 66 1.75 4.05 2.87
CA LEU A 66 0.74 3.50 1.98
C LEU A 66 0.33 4.57 0.97
N ASN A 67 0.52 4.30 -0.31
CA ASN A 67 0.25 5.24 -1.39
C ASN A 67 -1.12 4.95 -2.01
N LEU A 68 -2.18 5.57 -1.48
CA LEU A 68 -3.53 5.42 -1.99
C LEU A 68 -3.69 6.00 -3.40
N ASN A 69 -2.92 7.03 -3.72
CA ASN A 69 -2.91 7.64 -5.04
C ASN A 69 -2.40 6.70 -6.15
N ASN A 70 -1.65 5.69 -5.80
CA ASN A 70 -1.09 4.68 -6.71
C ASN A 70 -1.70 3.29 -6.50
N MET A 71 -2.77 3.16 -5.74
CA MET A 71 -3.45 1.87 -5.61
C MET A 71 -3.98 1.42 -6.97
N ILE A 72 -3.90 0.12 -7.23
CA ILE A 72 -4.30 -0.46 -8.51
C ILE A 72 -5.23 -1.65 -8.31
N PRO A 73 -6.20 -1.83 -9.22
CA PRO A 73 -7.03 -3.01 -9.20
C PRO A 73 -6.19 -4.24 -9.57
N VAL A 74 -6.42 -5.34 -8.88
CA VAL A 74 -5.68 -6.60 -9.07
C VAL A 74 -6.63 -7.80 -9.05
N ASN A 75 -6.19 -8.90 -9.62
CA ASN A 75 -6.78 -10.21 -9.46
C ASN A 75 -5.69 -11.23 -9.10
N ASN A 76 -6.06 -12.47 -8.86
CA ASN A 76 -5.12 -13.50 -8.42
C ASN A 76 -4.03 -13.82 -9.45
N SER A 77 -4.26 -13.52 -10.73
CA SER A 77 -3.28 -13.79 -11.80
C SER A 77 -2.08 -12.84 -11.79
N VAL A 78 -2.22 -11.66 -11.17
CA VAL A 78 -1.18 -10.61 -11.19
C VAL A 78 -0.51 -10.37 -9.84
N ILE A 79 -0.89 -11.10 -8.80
CA ILE A 79 -0.33 -10.96 -7.46
C ILE A 79 0.23 -12.26 -6.94
N SER A 80 1.21 -12.18 -6.04
CA SER A 80 1.71 -13.31 -5.27
C SER A 80 1.92 -12.92 -3.81
N LYS A 81 1.68 -13.86 -2.92
CA LYS A 81 1.86 -13.65 -1.48
C LYS A 81 3.35 -13.61 -1.13
N VAL A 82 3.75 -12.61 -0.35
CA VAL A 82 5.12 -12.50 0.16
C VAL A 82 5.29 -13.37 1.40
N ASN A 83 6.33 -14.20 1.41
CA ASN A 83 6.69 -15.00 2.58
C ASN A 83 7.52 -14.14 3.55
N LEU A 84 6.94 -13.82 4.71
CA LEU A 84 7.60 -13.04 5.76
C LEU A 84 8.23 -13.91 6.86
N LYS A 85 8.16 -15.24 6.74
CA LYS A 85 8.75 -16.14 7.72
C LYS A 85 10.28 -16.01 7.72
N LEU A 86 10.87 -15.78 8.90
CA LEU A 86 12.31 -15.72 9.06
C LEU A 86 12.92 -17.09 8.80
N ASN A 87 14.02 -17.11 8.06
CA ASN A 87 14.77 -18.32 7.75
C ASN A 87 16.21 -18.15 8.23
N PRO A 88 16.82 -19.17 8.92
CA PRO A 88 18.22 -19.11 9.38
C PRO A 88 19.24 -18.88 8.26
N HIS A 89 18.89 -19.24 7.03
CA HIS A 89 19.74 -19.06 5.84
C HIS A 89 19.58 -17.70 5.15
N ASP A 90 18.67 -16.85 5.63
CA ASP A 90 18.51 -15.49 5.11
C ASP A 90 19.76 -14.66 5.39
N THR A 91 20.14 -13.79 4.45
CA THR A 91 21.17 -12.77 4.69
C THR A 91 20.70 -11.80 5.78
N PRO A 92 21.63 -11.10 6.49
CA PRO A 92 21.24 -10.07 7.46
C PRO A 92 20.31 -9.00 6.88
N ASP A 93 20.55 -8.55 5.65
CA ASP A 93 19.71 -7.56 4.98
C ASP A 93 18.31 -8.08 4.67
N LYS A 94 18.20 -9.33 4.23
CA LYS A 94 16.91 -9.99 4.00
C LYS A 94 16.11 -10.16 5.29
N THR A 95 16.77 -10.52 6.37
CA THR A 95 16.18 -10.63 7.70
C THR A 95 15.64 -9.27 8.17
N LYS A 96 16.43 -8.21 8.04
CA LYS A 96 15.99 -6.83 8.37
C LYS A 96 14.77 -6.39 7.57
N ARG A 97 14.76 -6.69 6.26
CA ARG A 97 13.59 -6.37 5.40
C ARG A 97 12.34 -7.12 5.83
N LYS A 98 12.45 -8.41 6.14
CA LYS A 98 11.32 -9.20 6.63
C LYS A 98 10.78 -8.67 7.95
N ILE A 99 11.65 -8.31 8.89
CA ILE A 99 11.25 -7.73 10.18
C ILE A 99 10.52 -6.41 9.97
N LEU A 100 11.04 -5.53 9.12
CA LEU A 100 10.38 -4.27 8.78
C LEU A 100 9.00 -4.52 8.16
N MET A 101 8.89 -5.42 7.19
CA MET A 101 7.61 -5.75 6.55
C MET A 101 6.61 -6.36 7.54
N GLN A 102 7.06 -7.19 8.48
CA GLN A 102 6.21 -7.71 9.55
C GLN A 102 5.63 -6.58 10.43
N LYS A 103 6.45 -5.61 10.80
CA LYS A 103 6.02 -4.43 11.56
C LYS A 103 5.01 -3.58 10.78
N GLN A 104 5.29 -3.33 9.51
CA GLN A 104 4.40 -2.59 8.62
C GLN A 104 3.05 -3.28 8.48
N LEU A 105 3.06 -4.60 8.26
CA LEU A 105 1.84 -5.39 8.14
C LEU A 105 1.03 -5.42 9.44
N SER A 106 1.70 -5.55 10.58
CA SER A 106 1.05 -5.51 11.90
C SER A 106 0.32 -4.18 12.11
N TRP A 107 0.97 -3.07 11.80
CA TRP A 107 0.34 -1.75 11.86
C TRP A 107 -0.88 -1.65 10.94
N CYS A 108 -0.77 -2.14 9.71
CA CYS A 108 -1.89 -2.14 8.76
C CYS A 108 -3.07 -2.96 9.26
N ARG A 109 -2.84 -4.11 9.89
CA ARG A 109 -3.91 -4.93 10.48
C ARG A 109 -4.63 -4.19 11.60
N ASP A 110 -3.88 -3.52 12.46
CA ASP A 110 -4.45 -2.77 13.59
C ASP A 110 -5.22 -1.52 13.13
N HIS A 111 -4.92 -1.01 11.94
CA HIS A 111 -5.55 0.19 11.35
C HIS A 111 -6.35 -0.12 10.08
N SER A 112 -6.78 -1.36 9.91
CA SER A 112 -7.45 -1.82 8.68
C SER A 112 -8.70 -1.00 8.34
N ASP A 113 -9.54 -0.67 9.33
CA ASP A 113 -10.75 0.13 9.11
C ASP A 113 -10.41 1.54 8.60
N THR A 114 -9.42 2.19 9.18
CA THR A 114 -8.95 3.51 8.73
C THR A 114 -8.43 3.45 7.30
N ILE A 115 -7.66 2.42 6.97
CA ILE A 115 -7.08 2.25 5.62
C ILE A 115 -8.20 2.02 4.59
N ILE A 116 -9.12 1.11 4.87
CA ILE A 116 -10.23 0.77 3.98
C ILE A 116 -11.13 1.98 3.77
N ASN A 117 -11.50 2.68 4.84
CA ASN A 117 -12.36 3.86 4.74
C ASN A 117 -11.70 4.97 3.93
N ARG A 118 -10.40 5.21 4.13
CA ARG A 118 -9.66 6.22 3.37
C ARG A 118 -9.51 5.84 1.90
N ALA A 119 -9.23 4.59 1.59
CA ALA A 119 -9.12 4.10 0.22
C ALA A 119 -10.46 4.23 -0.52
N ASN A 120 -11.57 3.85 0.10
CA ASN A 120 -12.90 4.05 -0.47
C ASN A 120 -13.21 5.52 -0.72
N LYS A 121 -12.84 6.40 0.21
CA LYS A 121 -13.03 7.84 0.06
C LYS A 121 -12.24 8.41 -1.12
N VAL A 122 -10.96 8.06 -1.24
CA VAL A 122 -10.12 8.50 -2.38
C VAL A 122 -10.72 7.99 -3.70
N TYR A 123 -11.11 6.74 -3.75
CA TYR A 123 -11.74 6.15 -4.94
C TYR A 123 -13.00 6.93 -5.34
N SER A 124 -13.93 7.16 -4.41
CA SER A 124 -15.19 7.89 -4.68
C SER A 124 -14.95 9.33 -5.11
N LEU A 125 -14.02 10.04 -4.46
CA LEU A 125 -13.72 11.43 -4.82
C LEU A 125 -13.22 11.57 -6.25
N ILE A 126 -12.46 10.60 -6.72
CA ILE A 126 -11.86 10.63 -8.07
C ILE A 126 -12.82 10.07 -9.13
N THR A 127 -13.55 9.00 -8.83
CA THR A 127 -14.43 8.36 -9.81
C THR A 127 -15.77 9.07 -9.95
N ASP A 128 -16.33 9.58 -8.87
CA ASP A 128 -17.65 10.23 -8.86
C ASP A 128 -17.58 11.75 -8.99
N PHE A 129 -16.51 12.38 -8.48
CA PHE A 129 -16.38 13.83 -8.42
C PHE A 129 -15.02 14.35 -8.90
N PRO A 130 -14.51 13.93 -10.07
CA PRO A 130 -13.16 14.28 -10.51
C PRO A 130 -12.97 15.79 -10.70
N ASP A 131 -13.97 16.49 -11.19
CA ASP A 131 -13.90 17.94 -11.44
C ASP A 131 -13.85 18.77 -10.17
N LYS A 132 -14.46 18.30 -9.10
CA LYS A 132 -14.42 18.95 -7.77
C LYS A 132 -13.11 18.65 -7.03
N ASN A 133 -12.35 17.66 -7.47
CA ASN A 133 -11.12 17.17 -6.82
C ASN A 133 -9.94 17.15 -7.79
N ARG A 134 -9.77 18.20 -8.59
CA ARG A 134 -8.78 18.25 -9.68
C ARG A 134 -7.34 17.99 -9.21
N ASN A 135 -6.94 18.56 -8.08
CA ASN A 135 -5.59 18.37 -7.56
C ASN A 135 -5.34 16.93 -7.13
N LEU A 136 -6.31 16.31 -6.47
CA LEU A 136 -6.25 14.89 -6.08
C LEU A 136 -6.25 13.99 -7.31
N THR A 137 -7.12 14.26 -8.27
CA THR A 137 -7.23 13.51 -9.53
C THR A 137 -5.92 13.51 -10.30
N LYS A 138 -5.22 14.65 -10.36
CA LYS A 138 -3.91 14.75 -11.02
C LYS A 138 -2.83 13.91 -10.35
N ARG A 139 -2.90 13.71 -9.04
CA ARG A 139 -1.92 12.90 -8.28
C ARG A 139 -2.21 11.40 -8.32
N CYS A 140 -3.42 11.02 -8.65
CA CYS A 140 -3.85 9.63 -8.62
C CYS A 140 -3.80 8.99 -10.01
N VAL A 141 -3.66 7.67 -10.02
CA VAL A 141 -3.84 6.89 -11.24
C VAL A 141 -5.32 6.87 -11.65
N ASP A 142 -5.61 6.61 -12.91
CA ASP A 142 -6.97 6.48 -13.43
C ASP A 142 -7.52 5.08 -13.08
N PHE A 143 -8.28 5.01 -12.00
CA PHE A 143 -8.81 3.74 -11.49
C PHE A 143 -9.74 3.04 -12.50
N ASN A 144 -10.63 3.78 -13.14
CA ASN A 144 -11.58 3.22 -14.11
C ASN A 144 -10.84 2.62 -15.32
N LYS A 145 -9.83 3.31 -15.83
CA LYS A 145 -9.01 2.82 -16.93
C LYS A 145 -8.26 1.55 -16.55
N LEU A 146 -7.70 1.50 -15.34
CA LEU A 146 -6.98 0.32 -14.85
C LEU A 146 -7.92 -0.86 -14.64
N GLU A 147 -9.14 -0.65 -14.17
CA GLU A 147 -10.15 -1.70 -14.06
C GLU A 147 -10.52 -2.28 -15.43
N GLN A 148 -10.67 -1.43 -16.45
CA GLN A 148 -10.92 -1.87 -17.82
C GLN A 148 -9.76 -2.69 -18.37
N ILE A 149 -8.52 -2.29 -18.10
CA ILE A 149 -7.33 -3.05 -18.52
C ILE A 149 -7.30 -4.40 -17.79
N LEU A 150 -7.54 -4.42 -16.48
CA LEU A 150 -7.54 -5.66 -15.70
C LEU A 150 -8.58 -6.66 -16.19
N SER A 151 -9.74 -6.20 -16.63
CA SER A 151 -10.82 -7.06 -17.13
C SER A 151 -10.41 -7.91 -18.34
N LYS A 152 -9.31 -7.56 -19.01
CA LYS A 152 -8.75 -8.34 -20.13
C LYS A 152 -7.86 -9.50 -19.68
N TYR A 153 -7.51 -9.55 -18.40
CA TYR A 153 -6.75 -10.65 -17.79
C TYR A 153 -7.73 -11.54 -17.03
N SER A 154 -7.84 -12.80 -17.46
CA SER A 154 -8.73 -13.75 -16.79
C SER A 154 -8.18 -14.14 -15.41
N ASP A 155 -9.09 -14.28 -14.45
CA ASP A 155 -8.85 -14.96 -13.19
C ASP A 155 -8.97 -16.47 -13.45
N ASP A 156 -7.93 -17.08 -13.95
CA ASP A 156 -7.86 -18.54 -14.09
C ASP A 156 -7.52 -19.22 -12.76
#